data_9f88c978c6c5c5bc798f1ed0be2fb6dc
#
_entry.id   9f88c978c6c5c5bc798f1ed0be2fb6dc
#
_cell.length_a   1.000
_cell.length_b   1.000
_cell.length_c   1.000
_cell.angle_alpha   90.00
_cell.angle_beta   90.00
_cell.angle_gamma   90.00
#
_symmetry.space_group_name_H-M   'P 1'
#
loop_
_entity.id
_entity.type
_entity.pdbx_description
1 polymer ?
#
loop_
_entity_poly.entity_id
_entity_poly.type
_entity_poly.pdbx_seq_one_letter_code
_entity_poly.pdbx_strand_id
1 'polypeptide(L)'
;MPQSEDLPLALVVDDDEVFRNRLCRALAQRNWEVEGVADGEAALEFARDRSPDLVLIDLRMPGRGGLDVVQELRAGDSSMTIIVLTGYGSIPTAISAMKKGADHYLSKPADADQILAVYDALRSAPGDAPETPETVPTLARVEWEHMQRVISDCDCNISQAARLPGIHRRSLQRKLSKYPQVR
;
A
#
# COMPACT_ATOMS: atom_id res chain seq x y z
N MET A 1 -25.23 -29.51 -10.13
CA MET A 1 -24.78 -28.89 -8.89
C MET A 1 -23.79 -27.83 -9.26
N PRO A 2 -24.07 -26.52 -9.15
CA PRO A 2 -23.02 -25.53 -9.31
C PRO A 2 -22.01 -25.80 -8.19
N GLN A 3 -20.74 -25.95 -8.56
CA GLN A 3 -19.65 -25.98 -7.63
C GLN A 3 -19.68 -24.65 -6.89
N SER A 4 -19.65 -24.69 -5.56
CA SER A 4 -19.40 -23.52 -4.73
C SER A 4 -18.04 -23.00 -5.19
N GLU A 5 -18.01 -21.98 -6.03
CA GLU A 5 -16.77 -21.28 -6.32
C GLU A 5 -16.39 -20.63 -4.99
N ASP A 6 -15.38 -21.18 -4.33
CA ASP A 6 -14.82 -20.58 -3.13
C ASP A 6 -14.32 -19.19 -3.54
N LEU A 7 -14.89 -18.16 -2.92
CA LEU A 7 -14.47 -16.78 -3.20
C LEU A 7 -12.99 -16.63 -2.84
N PRO A 8 -12.21 -15.89 -3.64
CA PRO A 8 -10.84 -15.63 -3.28
C PRO A 8 -10.76 -14.87 -1.95
N LEU A 9 -9.80 -15.24 -1.12
CA LEU A 9 -9.64 -14.75 0.24
C LEU A 9 -8.59 -13.65 0.31
N ALA A 10 -8.98 -12.47 0.81
CA ALA A 10 -8.09 -11.36 1.07
C ALA A 10 -7.92 -11.10 2.57
N LEU A 11 -6.69 -10.86 3.01
CA LEU A 11 -6.33 -10.41 4.34
C LEU A 11 -5.87 -8.95 4.30
N VAL A 12 -6.54 -8.08 5.05
CA VAL A 12 -6.17 -6.66 5.18
C VAL A 12 -5.57 -6.40 6.55
N VAL A 13 -4.29 -6.01 6.58
CA VAL A 13 -3.49 -5.81 7.79
C VAL A 13 -3.14 -4.34 7.93
N ASP A 14 -3.80 -3.64 8.85
CA ASP A 14 -3.66 -2.19 9.01
C ASP A 14 -4.15 -1.77 10.39
N ASP A 15 -3.41 -0.95 11.12
CA ASP A 15 -3.81 -0.46 12.44
C ASP A 15 -4.88 0.66 12.37
N ASP A 16 -4.99 1.36 11.23
CA ASP A 16 -6.09 2.30 10.99
C ASP A 16 -7.41 1.55 10.74
N GLU A 17 -8.25 1.50 11.76
CA GLU A 17 -9.55 0.83 11.71
C GLU A 17 -10.47 1.39 10.61
N VAL A 18 -10.45 2.69 10.39
CA VAL A 18 -11.33 3.34 9.40
C VAL A 18 -10.92 2.94 7.99
N PHE A 19 -9.63 3.01 7.70
CA PHE A 19 -9.08 2.59 6.41
C PHE A 19 -9.29 1.09 6.19
N ARG A 20 -8.95 0.26 7.18
CA ARG A 20 -9.12 -1.20 7.15
C ARG A 20 -10.56 -1.60 6.84
N ASN A 21 -11.53 -1.09 7.62
CA ASN A 21 -12.95 -1.39 7.43
C ASN A 21 -13.48 -0.93 6.07
N ARG A 22 -13.05 0.24 5.60
CA ARG A 22 -13.43 0.75 4.28
C ARG A 22 -12.91 -0.15 3.16
N LEU A 23 -11.65 -0.57 3.24
CA LEU A 23 -11.03 -1.43 2.23
C LEU A 23 -11.65 -2.83 2.23
N CYS A 24 -11.90 -3.42 3.40
CA CYS A 24 -12.59 -4.72 3.53
C CYS A 24 -13.96 -4.67 2.85
N ARG A 25 -14.77 -3.63 3.10
CA ARG A 25 -16.07 -3.46 2.46
C ARG A 25 -15.97 -3.32 0.94
N ALA A 26 -14.99 -2.57 0.47
CA ALA A 26 -14.81 -2.35 -0.97
C ALA A 26 -14.40 -3.62 -1.72
N LEU A 27 -13.58 -4.48 -1.11
CA LEU A 27 -13.20 -5.79 -1.65
C LEU A 27 -14.36 -6.79 -1.57
N ALA A 28 -15.12 -6.82 -0.47
CA ALA A 28 -16.29 -7.69 -0.32
C ALA A 28 -17.37 -7.38 -1.38
N GLN A 29 -17.55 -6.11 -1.78
CA GLN A 29 -18.43 -5.71 -2.87
C GLN A 29 -17.99 -6.21 -4.26
N ARG A 30 -16.76 -6.74 -4.36
CA ARG A 30 -16.13 -7.28 -5.58
C ARG A 30 -15.98 -8.81 -5.53
N ASN A 31 -16.82 -9.47 -4.74
CA ASN A 31 -16.86 -10.93 -4.59
C ASN A 31 -15.57 -11.52 -4.00
N TRP A 32 -14.96 -10.84 -3.03
CA TRP A 32 -13.88 -11.37 -2.22
C TRP A 32 -14.39 -11.74 -0.83
N GLU A 33 -13.95 -12.87 -0.29
CA GLU A 33 -13.98 -13.11 1.14
C GLU A 33 -12.87 -12.26 1.77
N VAL A 34 -13.16 -11.50 2.84
CA VAL A 34 -12.18 -10.53 3.37
C VAL A 34 -12.12 -10.61 4.88
N GLU A 35 -10.91 -10.73 5.42
CA GLU A 35 -10.64 -10.58 6.84
C GLU A 35 -9.78 -9.33 7.07
N GLY A 36 -10.05 -8.60 8.15
CA GLY A 36 -9.30 -7.41 8.53
C GLY A 36 -8.70 -7.53 9.92
N VAL A 37 -7.38 -7.44 10.03
CA VAL A 37 -6.66 -7.52 11.31
C VAL A 37 -5.86 -6.25 11.57
N ALA A 38 -5.62 -5.93 12.85
CA ALA A 38 -5.03 -4.65 13.26
C ALA A 38 -3.49 -4.69 13.37
N ASP A 39 -2.89 -5.88 13.40
CA ASP A 39 -1.46 -6.04 13.68
C ASP A 39 -0.87 -7.29 12.99
N GLY A 40 0.47 -7.36 13.03
CA GLY A 40 1.20 -8.41 12.36
C GLY A 40 1.08 -9.79 13.00
N GLU A 41 0.86 -9.89 14.31
CA GLU A 41 0.71 -11.18 14.98
C GLU A 41 -0.60 -11.84 14.56
N ALA A 42 -1.70 -11.10 14.58
CA ALA A 42 -3.00 -11.56 14.10
C ALA A 42 -2.94 -11.94 12.61
N ALA A 43 -2.18 -11.22 11.80
CA ALA A 43 -1.98 -11.55 10.40
C ALA A 43 -1.27 -12.90 10.19
N LEU A 44 -0.22 -13.16 10.96
CA LEU A 44 0.53 -14.42 10.89
C LEU A 44 -0.31 -15.61 11.39
N GLU A 45 -1.09 -15.41 12.46
CA GLU A 45 -2.00 -16.42 12.98
C GLU A 45 -3.07 -16.77 11.94
N PHE A 46 -3.74 -15.78 11.39
CA PHE A 46 -4.74 -15.97 10.34
C PHE A 46 -4.18 -16.68 9.10
N ALA A 47 -3.01 -16.27 8.62
CA ALA A 47 -2.41 -16.86 7.42
C ALA A 47 -2.00 -18.33 7.59
N ARG A 48 -1.69 -18.77 8.81
CA ARG A 48 -1.42 -20.19 9.11
C ARG A 48 -2.67 -21.06 8.97
N ASP A 49 -3.83 -20.52 9.36
CA ASP A 49 -5.07 -21.27 9.41
C ASP A 49 -5.84 -21.25 8.08
N ARG A 50 -5.77 -20.16 7.32
CA ARG A 50 -6.67 -19.88 6.19
C ARG A 50 -6.00 -19.71 4.83
N SER A 51 -4.71 -19.58 4.72
CA SER A 51 -3.95 -19.40 3.45
C SER A 51 -4.59 -18.39 2.49
N PRO A 52 -4.51 -17.07 2.73
CA PRO A 52 -5.15 -16.07 1.89
C PRO A 52 -4.49 -16.01 0.49
N ASP A 53 -5.29 -15.74 -0.55
CA ASP A 53 -4.81 -15.51 -1.90
C ASP A 53 -4.10 -14.16 -2.04
N LEU A 54 -4.59 -13.14 -1.31
CA LEU A 54 -4.11 -11.77 -1.32
C LEU A 54 -3.91 -11.25 0.10
N VAL A 55 -2.73 -10.74 0.38
CA VAL A 55 -2.42 -10.00 1.62
C VAL A 55 -2.12 -8.55 1.31
N LEU A 56 -2.86 -7.65 1.94
CA LEU A 56 -2.65 -6.20 1.89
C LEU A 56 -2.13 -5.76 3.25
N ILE A 57 -0.89 -5.27 3.31
CA ILE A 57 -0.26 -4.97 4.59
C ILE A 57 0.33 -3.56 4.65
N ASP A 58 0.00 -2.80 5.71
CA ASP A 58 0.75 -1.59 6.05
C ASP A 58 2.10 -1.94 6.71
N LEU A 59 3.12 -1.16 6.40
CA LEU A 59 4.44 -1.31 7.03
C LEU A 59 4.54 -0.61 8.39
N ARG A 60 3.69 0.37 8.65
CA ARG A 60 3.70 1.16 9.88
C ARG A 60 2.56 0.74 10.81
N MET A 61 2.81 -0.28 11.56
CA MET A 61 1.89 -0.75 12.60
C MET A 61 2.62 -0.81 13.95
N PRO A 62 1.92 -0.62 15.07
CA PRO A 62 2.48 -0.85 16.40
C PRO A 62 2.94 -2.31 16.57
N GLY A 63 3.98 -2.51 17.37
CA GLY A 63 4.49 -3.84 17.69
C GLY A 63 5.45 -4.37 16.64
N ARG A 64 5.10 -5.48 15.99
CA ARG A 64 5.96 -6.13 15.01
C ARG A 64 6.05 -5.34 13.71
N GLY A 65 7.25 -5.08 13.22
CA GLY A 65 7.46 -4.32 11.98
C GLY A 65 6.85 -5.02 10.77
N GLY A 66 6.08 -4.28 9.95
CA GLY A 66 5.39 -4.84 8.78
C GLY A 66 6.32 -5.55 7.79
N LEU A 67 7.58 -5.10 7.66
CA LEU A 67 8.58 -5.78 6.82
C LEU A 67 8.96 -7.18 7.34
N ASP A 68 8.96 -7.41 8.63
CA ASP A 68 9.26 -8.71 9.21
C ASP A 68 8.06 -9.64 9.06
N VAL A 69 6.85 -9.11 9.18
CA VAL A 69 5.61 -9.84 8.89
C VAL A 69 5.57 -10.30 7.43
N VAL A 70 5.91 -9.42 6.45
CA VAL A 70 6.02 -9.79 5.03
C VAL A 70 6.98 -10.96 4.84
N GLN A 71 8.16 -10.91 5.46
CA GLN A 71 9.16 -11.97 5.35
C GLN A 71 8.65 -13.31 5.91
N GLU A 72 7.94 -13.30 7.04
CA GLU A 72 7.40 -14.53 7.63
C GLU A 72 6.21 -15.08 6.86
N LEU A 73 5.31 -14.22 6.39
CA LEU A 73 4.22 -14.64 5.50
C LEU A 73 4.78 -15.35 4.26
N ARG A 74 5.77 -14.77 3.61
CA ARG A 74 6.40 -15.36 2.43
C ARG A 74 7.14 -16.67 2.73
N ALA A 75 7.74 -16.80 3.90
CA ALA A 75 8.38 -18.04 4.32
C ALA A 75 7.35 -19.16 4.61
N GLY A 76 6.14 -18.80 5.04
CA GLY A 76 5.06 -19.76 5.34
C GLY A 76 4.33 -20.24 4.08
N ASP A 77 4.10 -19.35 3.11
CA ASP A 77 3.41 -19.68 1.86
C ASP A 77 3.95 -18.85 0.70
N SER A 78 4.44 -19.52 -0.34
CA SER A 78 4.96 -18.88 -1.55
C SER A 78 3.88 -18.55 -2.59
N SER A 79 2.66 -19.06 -2.44
CA SER A 79 1.57 -18.90 -3.42
C SER A 79 0.73 -17.65 -3.20
N MET A 80 0.69 -17.10 -1.98
CA MET A 80 -0.06 -15.87 -1.69
C MET A 80 0.56 -14.65 -2.38
N THR A 81 -0.28 -13.73 -2.83
CA THR A 81 0.16 -12.43 -3.35
C THR A 81 0.23 -11.41 -2.20
N ILE A 82 1.39 -10.81 -1.97
CA ILE A 82 1.60 -9.82 -0.91
C ILE A 82 1.79 -8.44 -1.52
N ILE A 83 0.83 -7.54 -1.30
CA ILE A 83 0.90 -6.14 -1.72
C ILE A 83 1.06 -5.25 -0.49
N VAL A 84 2.13 -4.50 -0.45
CA VAL A 84 2.38 -3.53 0.63
C VAL A 84 1.65 -2.22 0.34
N LEU A 85 0.84 -1.75 1.30
CA LEU A 85 0.16 -0.46 1.26
C LEU A 85 0.77 0.45 2.31
N THR A 86 1.27 1.63 1.96
CA THR A 86 1.82 2.53 2.98
C THR A 86 1.64 4.00 2.63
N GLY A 87 1.32 4.79 3.64
CA GLY A 87 1.20 6.25 3.52
C GLY A 87 2.55 6.98 3.43
N TYR A 88 3.66 6.30 3.69
CA TYR A 88 5.02 6.87 3.75
C TYR A 88 6.00 6.07 2.89
N GLY A 89 5.69 6.02 1.59
CA GLY A 89 6.53 5.31 0.64
C GLY A 89 7.81 6.06 0.30
N SER A 90 8.94 5.63 0.87
CA SER A 90 10.23 5.97 0.28
C SER A 90 10.68 4.84 -0.66
N ILE A 91 11.40 5.19 -1.72
CA ILE A 91 11.99 4.20 -2.64
C ILE A 91 12.78 3.11 -1.87
N PRO A 92 13.63 3.44 -0.86
CA PRO A 92 14.31 2.44 -0.05
C PRO A 92 13.37 1.48 0.68
N THR A 93 12.22 1.96 1.16
CA THR A 93 11.23 1.13 1.85
C THR A 93 10.55 0.15 0.89
N ALA A 94 10.18 0.62 -0.31
CA ALA A 94 9.63 -0.23 -1.36
C ALA A 94 10.61 -1.33 -1.76
N ILE A 95 11.88 -0.99 -2.02
CA ILE A 95 12.94 -1.96 -2.34
C ILE A 95 13.12 -2.97 -1.20
N SER A 96 13.07 -2.54 0.06
CA SER A 96 13.19 -3.43 1.21
C SER A 96 12.02 -4.39 1.31
N ALA A 97 10.79 -3.95 1.05
CA ALA A 97 9.60 -4.78 1.03
C ALA A 97 9.68 -5.87 -0.07
N MET A 98 10.07 -5.48 -1.29
CA MET A 98 10.27 -6.43 -2.39
C MET A 98 11.35 -7.48 -2.07
N LYS A 99 12.48 -7.07 -1.50
CA LYS A 99 13.56 -7.99 -1.08
C LYS A 99 13.10 -8.97 0.01
N LYS A 100 12.13 -8.59 0.84
CA LYS A 100 11.57 -9.44 1.89
C LYS A 100 10.42 -10.34 1.41
N GLY A 101 10.04 -10.25 0.13
CA GLY A 101 9.08 -11.15 -0.49
C GLY A 101 7.71 -10.56 -0.77
N ALA A 102 7.54 -9.23 -0.70
CA ALA A 102 6.38 -8.58 -1.26
C ALA A 102 6.39 -8.68 -2.79
N ASP A 103 5.24 -8.88 -3.41
CA ASP A 103 5.10 -8.95 -4.87
C ASP A 103 4.88 -7.57 -5.47
N HIS A 104 4.29 -6.66 -4.70
CA HIS A 104 4.06 -5.29 -5.15
C HIS A 104 3.98 -4.30 -3.98
N TYR A 105 4.06 -3.03 -4.34
CA TYR A 105 4.02 -1.92 -3.41
C TYR A 105 3.13 -0.81 -3.95
N LEU A 106 2.18 -0.32 -3.14
CA LEU A 106 1.30 0.79 -3.48
C LEU A 106 1.34 1.86 -2.39
N SER A 107 1.28 3.13 -2.82
CA SER A 107 1.14 4.25 -1.88
C SER A 107 -0.32 4.47 -1.51
N LYS A 108 -0.62 4.69 -0.23
CA LYS A 108 -1.94 5.16 0.21
C LYS A 108 -2.13 6.65 -0.22
N PRO A 109 -3.31 7.05 -0.68
CA PRO A 109 -4.53 6.27 -0.76
C PRO A 109 -4.54 5.32 -1.97
N ALA A 110 -4.86 4.04 -1.74
CA ALA A 110 -5.10 3.05 -2.77
C ALA A 110 -6.55 2.58 -2.67
N ASP A 111 -7.22 2.47 -3.80
CA ASP A 111 -8.58 1.94 -3.88
C ASP A 111 -8.60 0.45 -4.26
N ALA A 112 -9.75 -0.20 -4.05
CA ALA A 112 -9.88 -1.63 -4.32
C ALA A 112 -9.70 -1.97 -5.81
N ASP A 113 -10.10 -1.10 -6.73
CA ASP A 113 -9.99 -1.36 -8.17
C ASP A 113 -8.53 -1.35 -8.61
N GLN A 114 -7.74 -0.40 -8.10
CA GLN A 114 -6.30 -0.33 -8.33
C GLN A 114 -5.58 -1.57 -7.76
N ILE A 115 -5.94 -1.98 -6.56
CA ILE A 115 -5.35 -3.16 -5.90
C ILE A 115 -5.64 -4.43 -6.69
N LEU A 116 -6.90 -4.63 -7.12
CA LEU A 116 -7.29 -5.82 -7.87
C LEU A 116 -6.69 -5.84 -9.28
N ALA A 117 -6.57 -4.68 -9.94
CA ALA A 117 -5.86 -4.60 -11.22
C ALA A 117 -4.39 -5.04 -11.12
N VAL A 118 -3.70 -4.67 -10.02
CA VAL A 118 -2.34 -5.12 -9.73
C VAL A 118 -2.32 -6.62 -9.44
N TYR A 119 -3.23 -7.13 -8.63
CA TYR A 119 -3.35 -8.55 -8.32
C TYR A 119 -3.53 -9.40 -9.59
N ASP A 120 -4.46 -9.00 -10.46
CA ASP A 120 -4.72 -9.69 -11.72
C ASP A 120 -3.50 -9.67 -12.65
N ALA A 121 -2.81 -8.54 -12.73
CA ALA A 121 -1.59 -8.40 -13.51
C ALA A 121 -0.48 -9.35 -13.03
N LEU A 122 -0.29 -9.46 -11.71
CA LEU A 122 0.71 -10.36 -11.12
C LEU A 122 0.41 -11.85 -11.37
N ARG A 123 -0.86 -12.23 -11.45
CA ARG A 123 -1.28 -13.62 -11.71
C ARG A 123 -1.32 -13.98 -13.19
N SER A 124 -1.47 -12.99 -14.07
CA SER A 124 -1.59 -13.20 -15.52
C SER A 124 -0.25 -13.32 -16.24
N ALA A 125 0.86 -13.04 -15.58
CA ALA A 125 2.20 -13.08 -16.17
C ALA A 125 2.89 -14.42 -15.88
N PRO A 126 2.96 -15.36 -16.82
CA PRO A 126 3.80 -16.55 -16.67
C PRO A 126 5.26 -16.16 -16.92
N GLY A 127 6.01 -15.90 -15.86
CA GLY A 127 7.46 -16.00 -15.87
C GLY A 127 8.30 -14.78 -16.25
N ASP A 128 7.72 -13.61 -16.50
CA ASP A 128 8.49 -12.36 -16.52
C ASP A 128 8.35 -11.66 -15.16
N ALA A 129 9.48 -11.43 -14.52
CA ALA A 129 9.52 -10.52 -13.38
C ALA A 129 8.85 -9.21 -13.81
N PRO A 130 7.93 -8.62 -13.01
CA PRO A 130 7.29 -7.38 -13.40
C PRO A 130 8.40 -6.38 -13.70
N GLU A 131 8.45 -5.93 -14.95
CA GLU A 131 9.18 -4.71 -15.27
C GLU A 131 8.74 -3.68 -14.25
N THR A 132 9.69 -3.11 -13.54
CA THR A 132 9.44 -2.01 -12.60
C THR A 132 8.44 -1.07 -13.27
N PRO A 133 7.27 -0.81 -12.66
CA PRO A 133 6.27 0.03 -13.31
C PRO A 133 6.95 1.33 -13.73
N GLU A 134 6.82 1.70 -14.99
CA GLU A 134 7.35 2.94 -15.60
C GLU A 134 6.88 4.23 -14.94
N THR A 135 6.21 4.13 -13.83
CA THR A 135 5.90 5.22 -12.93
C THR A 135 6.66 5.11 -11.61
N VAL A 136 7.98 5.03 -11.68
CA VAL A 136 8.76 5.61 -10.57
C VAL A 136 8.37 7.09 -10.58
N PRO A 137 7.64 7.58 -9.56
CA PRO A 137 7.25 8.99 -9.53
C PRO A 137 8.53 9.79 -9.68
N THR A 138 8.61 10.68 -10.67
CA THR A 138 9.78 11.53 -10.82
C THR A 138 10.06 12.19 -9.48
N LEU A 139 11.33 12.39 -9.13
CA LEU A 139 11.72 13.06 -7.87
C LEU A 139 10.86 14.30 -7.61
N ALA A 140 10.50 15.01 -8.65
CA ALA A 140 9.63 16.17 -8.63
C ALA A 140 8.19 15.82 -8.19
N ARG A 141 7.65 14.68 -8.58
CA ARG A 141 6.31 14.22 -8.16
C ARG A 141 6.29 13.79 -6.70
N VAL A 142 7.31 13.05 -6.25
CA VAL A 142 7.48 12.67 -4.84
C VAL A 142 7.64 13.90 -3.95
N GLU A 143 8.41 14.89 -4.40
CA GLU A 143 8.61 16.16 -3.71
C GLU A 143 7.29 16.96 -3.63
N TRP A 144 6.50 16.97 -4.70
CA TRP A 144 5.19 17.63 -4.75
C TRP A 144 4.16 16.95 -3.85
N GLU A 145 4.05 15.63 -3.89
CA GLU A 145 3.15 14.85 -3.02
C GLU A 145 3.51 15.02 -1.53
N HIS A 146 4.80 15.06 -1.22
CA HIS A 146 5.28 15.36 0.14
C HIS A 146 4.89 16.77 0.58
N MET A 147 5.04 17.77 -0.29
CA MET A 147 4.64 19.15 0.01
C MET A 147 3.13 19.30 0.21
N GLN A 148 2.30 18.64 -0.59
CA GLN A 148 0.85 18.64 -0.44
C GLN A 148 0.43 18.05 0.92
N ARG A 149 1.08 16.97 1.33
CA ARG A 149 0.81 16.33 2.63
C ARG A 149 1.18 17.22 3.79
N VAL A 150 2.38 17.83 3.78
CA VAL A 150 2.81 18.78 4.82
C VAL A 150 1.86 19.98 4.92
N ILE A 151 1.30 20.44 3.80
CA ILE A 151 0.31 21.54 3.80
C ILE A 151 -1.01 21.07 4.40
N SER A 152 -1.48 19.87 4.07
CA SER A 152 -2.68 19.26 4.65
C SER A 152 -2.56 19.10 6.17
N ASP A 153 -1.42 18.60 6.64
CA ASP A 153 -1.13 18.39 8.07
C ASP A 153 -1.00 19.71 8.85
N CYS A 154 -0.81 20.83 8.16
CA CYS A 154 -0.72 22.17 8.73
C CYS A 154 -2.01 23.00 8.52
N ASP A 155 -3.18 22.38 8.38
CA ASP A 155 -4.47 23.05 8.14
C ASP A 155 -4.42 24.08 6.99
N CYS A 156 -3.73 23.76 5.89
CA CYS A 156 -3.50 24.64 4.75
C CYS A 156 -2.69 25.91 5.07
N ASN A 157 -2.00 25.95 6.21
CA ASN A 157 -1.16 27.09 6.58
C ASN A 157 0.22 27.01 5.92
N ILE A 158 0.36 27.63 4.75
CA ILE A 158 1.60 27.63 3.93
C ILE A 158 2.81 28.15 4.72
N SER A 159 2.62 29.08 5.66
CA SER A 159 3.72 29.63 6.46
C SER A 159 4.26 28.64 7.48
N GLN A 160 3.39 27.81 8.04
CA GLN A 160 3.74 26.74 8.98
C GLN A 160 4.32 25.53 8.20
N ALA A 161 3.69 25.16 7.09
CA ALA A 161 4.15 24.12 6.20
C ALA A 161 5.56 24.34 5.64
N ALA A 162 5.95 25.60 5.37
CA ALA A 162 7.27 25.92 4.88
C ALA A 162 8.40 25.76 5.94
N ARG A 163 8.07 25.83 7.23
CA ARG A 163 9.05 25.68 8.33
C ARG A 163 9.47 24.23 8.54
N LEU A 164 8.59 23.28 8.31
CA LEU A 164 8.87 21.85 8.54
C LEU A 164 9.94 21.29 7.59
N PRO A 165 9.90 21.52 6.28
CA PRO A 165 10.96 21.11 5.36
C PRO A 165 12.15 22.10 5.28
N GLY A 166 12.16 23.17 6.08
CA GLY A 166 13.24 24.17 6.08
C GLY A 166 13.36 25.00 4.79
N ILE A 167 12.28 25.12 4.02
CA ILE A 167 12.26 25.89 2.76
C ILE A 167 11.54 27.23 2.94
N HIS A 168 11.99 28.24 2.16
CA HIS A 168 11.38 29.55 2.22
C HIS A 168 9.95 29.54 1.64
N ARG A 169 8.99 30.25 2.27
CA ARG A 169 7.56 30.32 1.86
C ARG A 169 7.38 30.59 0.35
N ARG A 170 8.17 31.52 -0.22
CA ARG A 170 8.12 31.82 -1.66
C ARG A 170 8.57 30.65 -2.53
N SER A 171 9.54 29.87 -2.06
CA SER A 171 10.00 28.66 -2.77
C SER A 171 8.94 27.57 -2.75
N LEU A 172 8.24 27.38 -1.62
CA LEU A 172 7.11 26.46 -1.50
C LEU A 172 5.98 26.86 -2.47
N GLN A 173 5.57 28.13 -2.46
CA GLN A 173 4.52 28.62 -3.38
C GLN A 173 4.91 28.45 -4.85
N ARG A 174 6.15 28.74 -5.24
CA ARG A 174 6.65 28.58 -6.62
C ARG A 174 6.69 27.11 -7.03
N LYS A 175 7.02 26.18 -6.13
CA LYS A 175 7.02 24.73 -6.40
C LYS A 175 5.60 24.21 -6.55
N LEU A 176 4.65 24.67 -5.74
CA LEU A 176 3.23 24.29 -5.83
C LEU A 176 2.57 24.79 -7.14
N SER A 177 2.94 26.00 -7.62
CA SER A 177 2.38 26.56 -8.85
C SER A 177 2.98 25.98 -10.14
N LYS A 178 4.10 25.26 -10.05
CA LYS A 178 4.84 24.76 -11.22
C LYS A 178 4.43 23.39 -11.72
N TYR A 179 3.55 22.66 -10.98
CA TYR A 179 3.13 21.33 -11.40
C TYR A 179 1.83 21.35 -12.19
N PRO A 180 1.83 20.74 -13.38
CA PRO A 180 0.69 20.79 -14.28
C PRO A 180 -0.46 19.93 -13.74
N GLN A 181 -1.66 20.42 -14.01
CA GLN A 181 -2.89 19.66 -13.85
C GLN A 181 -2.80 18.37 -14.67
N VAL A 182 -3.12 17.24 -14.03
CA VAL A 182 -3.28 15.96 -14.69
C VAL A 182 -4.33 16.13 -15.79
N ARG A 183 -3.91 15.85 -17.03
CA ARG A 183 -4.85 15.57 -18.12
C ARG A 183 -5.17 14.10 -18.12
#